data_284f1a1be4e347b22eeb7489face476c
#
_entry.id   284f1a1be4e347b22eeb7489face476c
#
_cell.length_a   1.000
_cell.length_b   1.000
_cell.length_c   1.000
_cell.angle_alpha   90.00
_cell.angle_beta   90.00
_cell.angle_gamma   90.00
#
_symmetry.space_group_name_H-M   'P 1'
#
loop_
_entity.id
_entity.type
_entity.pdbx_description
1 polymer ?
#
loop_
_entity_poly.entity_id
_entity_poly.type
_entity_poly.pdbx_seq_one_letter_code
_entity_poly.pdbx_strand_id
1 'polypeptide(L)'
;MYSHILVPLDTSELAEQALPHAEALARCFQAELHLLTVVHTPHDDLSEGEPDDQFDPRTLEAQEYLQGLAGRLSEDGVPTSVTVRQGDVAEEIIAQAAEDPCDLIVMCTHGRSGLGRWVYGSIADRLLRYSPLPTLLVRASKA
;
A
#
# COMPACT_ATOMS: atom_id res chain seq x y z
N MET A 1 20.59 -2.44 4.58
CA MET A 1 19.81 -2.10 5.73
C MET A 1 18.35 -2.45 5.53
N TYR A 2 17.71 -1.99 4.51
CA TYR A 2 16.34 -2.38 4.28
C TYR A 2 16.32 -3.55 3.30
N SER A 3 15.55 -4.58 3.60
CA SER A 3 15.45 -5.75 2.73
C SER A 3 14.10 -5.90 2.10
N HIS A 4 13.05 -5.47 2.79
CA HIS A 4 11.69 -5.61 2.29
C HIS A 4 10.95 -4.34 2.55
N ILE A 5 10.52 -3.66 1.50
CA ILE A 5 9.89 -2.36 1.61
C ILE A 5 8.42 -2.49 1.22
N LEU A 6 7.52 -2.09 2.12
CA LEU A 6 6.10 -2.17 1.89
C LEU A 6 5.61 -0.85 1.32
N VAL A 7 4.87 -0.90 0.23
CA VAL A 7 4.38 0.31 -0.43
C VAL A 7 2.88 0.22 -0.55
N PRO A 8 2.13 0.86 0.34
CA PRO A 8 0.67 0.88 0.23
C PRO A 8 0.23 1.80 -0.89
N LEU A 9 -0.69 1.32 -1.72
CA LEU A 9 -1.20 2.08 -2.84
C LEU A 9 -2.72 1.97 -2.87
N ASP A 10 -3.39 3.00 -3.38
CA ASP A 10 -4.84 2.97 -3.44
C ASP A 10 -5.33 3.07 -4.88
N THR A 11 -4.51 2.71 -5.81
CA THR A 11 -4.75 2.72 -7.25
C THR A 11 -4.85 4.14 -7.84
N SER A 12 -4.59 5.19 -7.06
CA SER A 12 -4.60 6.53 -7.59
C SER A 12 -3.21 6.93 -8.07
N GLU A 13 -3.16 7.90 -8.97
CA GLU A 13 -1.88 8.39 -9.44
C GLU A 13 -1.13 9.10 -8.36
N LEU A 14 -1.82 9.72 -7.42
CA LEU A 14 -1.12 10.40 -6.34
C LEU A 14 -0.35 9.39 -5.51
N ALA A 15 -0.97 8.25 -5.22
CA ALA A 15 -0.27 7.26 -4.40
C ALA A 15 0.96 6.72 -5.10
N GLU A 16 0.94 6.68 -6.44
CA GLU A 16 2.08 6.16 -7.16
C GLU A 16 3.30 7.04 -7.04
N GLN A 17 3.15 8.26 -6.55
CA GLN A 17 4.32 9.12 -6.38
C GLN A 17 5.28 8.56 -5.33
N ALA A 18 4.84 7.61 -4.53
CA ALA A 18 5.75 6.94 -3.60
C ALA A 18 6.70 5.99 -4.31
N LEU A 19 6.32 5.50 -5.50
CA LEU A 19 7.11 4.47 -6.16
C LEU A 19 8.53 4.89 -6.54
N PRO A 20 8.77 6.07 -7.09
CA PRO A 20 10.14 6.44 -7.41
C PRO A 20 11.05 6.44 -6.18
N HIS A 21 10.52 6.84 -5.04
CA HIS A 21 11.30 6.83 -3.81
C HIS A 21 11.56 5.41 -3.34
N ALA A 22 10.53 4.56 -3.40
CA ALA A 22 10.68 3.18 -2.97
C ALA A 22 11.65 2.44 -3.90
N GLU A 23 11.55 2.73 -5.21
CA GLU A 23 12.39 2.09 -6.16
C GLU A 23 13.85 2.48 -5.96
N ALA A 24 14.11 3.76 -5.71
CA ALA A 24 15.47 4.22 -5.47
C ALA A 24 16.07 3.55 -4.24
N LEU A 25 15.26 3.42 -3.18
CA LEU A 25 15.74 2.77 -1.98
C LEU A 25 15.96 1.27 -2.22
N ALA A 26 15.07 0.64 -2.97
CA ALA A 26 15.22 -0.78 -3.24
C ALA A 26 16.51 -1.04 -4.03
N ARG A 27 16.82 -0.17 -4.99
CA ARG A 27 18.03 -0.36 -5.74
C ARG A 27 19.25 -0.11 -4.87
N CYS A 28 19.18 0.87 -4.01
CA CYS A 28 20.31 1.22 -3.18
C CYS A 28 20.65 0.12 -2.17
N PHE A 29 19.63 -0.52 -1.61
CA PHE A 29 19.85 -1.54 -0.58
C PHE A 29 19.65 -2.94 -1.10
N GLN A 30 19.34 -3.09 -2.38
CA GLN A 30 19.07 -4.40 -2.97
C GLN A 30 17.89 -5.06 -2.26
N ALA A 31 16.86 -4.29 -2.04
CA ALA A 31 15.67 -4.73 -1.34
C ALA A 31 14.58 -5.12 -2.31
N GLU A 32 13.57 -5.84 -1.82
CA GLU A 32 12.41 -6.15 -2.61
C GLU A 32 11.30 -5.20 -2.27
N LEU A 33 10.43 -4.94 -3.21
CA LEU A 33 9.26 -4.12 -2.94
C LEU A 33 8.05 -5.01 -2.78
N HIS A 34 7.16 -4.64 -1.89
CA HIS A 34 5.91 -5.36 -1.73
C HIS A 34 4.80 -4.32 -1.87
N LEU A 35 4.03 -4.42 -2.92
CA LEU A 35 2.95 -3.46 -3.17
C LEU A 35 1.67 -4.00 -2.55
N LEU A 36 0.95 -3.15 -1.85
CA LEU A 36 -0.25 -3.56 -1.13
C LEU A 36 -1.37 -2.60 -1.43
N THR A 37 -2.54 -3.11 -1.77
CA THR A 37 -3.74 -2.30 -1.83
C THR A 37 -4.74 -2.89 -0.85
N VAL A 38 -5.37 -2.04 -0.06
CA VAL A 38 -6.41 -2.48 0.85
C VAL A 38 -7.73 -1.94 0.31
N VAL A 39 -8.65 -2.85 0.02
CA VAL A 39 -9.97 -2.48 -0.42
C VAL A 39 -10.78 -2.22 0.84
N HIS A 40 -11.18 -0.99 1.03
CA HIS A 40 -11.84 -0.61 2.28
C HIS A 40 -13.21 -1.22 2.37
N THR A 41 -13.51 -1.87 3.46
CA THR A 41 -14.84 -2.38 3.70
C THR A 41 -15.28 -1.87 5.04
N PRO A 42 -16.41 -1.22 5.10
CA PRO A 42 -16.85 -0.65 6.36
C PRO A 42 -17.26 -1.74 7.32
N HIS A 43 -16.98 -1.50 8.57
CA HIS A 43 -17.32 -2.47 9.51
C HIS A 43 -18.78 -2.65 9.63
N ASP A 44 -19.55 -1.73 9.27
CA ASP A 44 -20.91 -1.86 9.47
C ASP A 44 -21.55 -2.92 8.72
N ASP A 45 -20.97 -3.46 7.85
CA ASP A 45 -21.61 -4.42 7.08
C ASP A 45 -21.60 -5.66 7.71
N LEU A 46 -21.48 -5.75 8.91
CA LEU A 46 -21.54 -6.96 9.44
C LEU A 46 -22.76 -7.59 9.27
N SER A 47 -23.56 -7.15 8.78
CA SER A 47 -24.76 -7.64 8.54
C SER A 47 -24.60 -9.00 8.29
N GLU A 48 -24.96 -9.72 8.93
CA GLU A 48 -25.02 -10.98 8.66
C GLU A 48 -24.37 -11.54 7.69
N GLY A 49 -23.67 -11.43 7.51
CA GLY A 49 -23.11 -11.79 6.53
C GLY A 49 -22.80 -13.03 6.08
N GLU A 50 -22.68 -13.33 5.28
CA GLU A 50 -22.20 -14.20 4.60
C GLU A 50 -20.92 -13.83 4.30
N PRO A 51 -20.08 -13.95 4.98
CA PRO A 51 -18.84 -13.36 4.79
C PRO A 51 -18.13 -13.86 3.65
N ASP A 52 -18.13 -14.96 3.45
CA ASP A 52 -17.20 -15.35 2.59
C ASP A 52 -17.47 -15.20 1.25
N ASP A 53 -18.46 -15.21 0.86
CA ASP A 53 -18.59 -15.12 -0.46
C ASP A 53 -18.52 -13.87 -0.94
N GLN A 54 -17.97 -13.03 -0.36
CA GLN A 54 -17.98 -11.81 -0.84
C GLN A 54 -17.06 -11.57 -1.91
N PHE A 55 -17.27 -11.77 -3.09
CA PHE A 55 -16.37 -11.38 -4.15
C PHE A 55 -16.58 -9.93 -4.40
N ASP A 56 -15.61 -9.13 -4.13
CA ASP A 56 -15.70 -7.70 -4.38
C ASP A 56 -14.92 -7.43 -5.66
N PRO A 57 -15.55 -6.95 -6.71
CA PRO A 57 -14.86 -6.67 -7.97
C PRO A 57 -13.70 -5.71 -7.83
N ARG A 58 -13.71 -4.87 -6.81
CA ARG A 58 -12.59 -3.97 -6.60
C ARG A 58 -11.32 -4.74 -6.27
N THR A 59 -11.47 -5.93 -5.70
CA THR A 59 -10.30 -6.74 -5.38
C THR A 59 -9.61 -7.19 -6.66
N LEU A 60 -10.37 -7.62 -7.65
CA LEU A 60 -9.77 -8.05 -8.88
C LEU A 60 -9.15 -6.87 -9.62
N GLU A 61 -9.80 -5.73 -9.61
CA GLU A 61 -9.24 -4.56 -10.25
C GLU A 61 -7.92 -4.18 -9.60
N ALA A 62 -7.87 -4.22 -8.28
CA ALA A 62 -6.65 -3.87 -7.56
C ALA A 62 -5.53 -4.87 -7.88
N GLN A 63 -5.89 -6.14 -7.96
CA GLN A 63 -4.91 -7.16 -8.26
C GLN A 63 -4.30 -6.94 -9.64
N GLU A 64 -5.12 -6.66 -10.63
CA GLU A 64 -4.62 -6.44 -11.96
C GLU A 64 -3.77 -5.19 -12.04
N TYR A 65 -4.18 -4.14 -11.33
CA TYR A 65 -3.43 -2.90 -11.31
C TYR A 65 -2.05 -3.14 -10.70
N LEU A 66 -2.00 -3.82 -9.56
CA LEU A 66 -0.73 -4.04 -8.88
C LEU A 66 0.17 -4.95 -9.68
N GLN A 67 -0.41 -5.94 -10.35
CA GLN A 67 0.42 -6.84 -11.13
C GLN A 67 1.05 -6.12 -12.32
N GLY A 68 0.34 -5.17 -12.90
CA GLY A 68 0.92 -4.35 -13.95
C GLY A 68 2.10 -3.53 -13.46
N LEU A 69 1.97 -2.92 -12.27
CA LEU A 69 3.07 -2.16 -11.72
C LEU A 69 4.23 -3.08 -11.38
N ALA A 70 3.94 -4.24 -10.78
CA ALA A 70 5.01 -5.15 -10.37
C ALA A 70 5.77 -5.66 -11.59
N GLY A 71 5.06 -5.89 -12.69
CA GLY A 71 5.72 -6.34 -13.91
C GLY A 71 6.71 -5.31 -14.41
N ARG A 72 6.32 -4.03 -14.39
CA ARG A 72 7.22 -2.99 -14.85
C ARG A 72 8.42 -2.86 -13.93
N LEU A 73 8.20 -2.92 -12.63
CA LEU A 73 9.30 -2.79 -11.68
C LEU A 73 10.25 -3.98 -11.78
N SER A 74 9.70 -5.17 -11.96
CA SER A 74 10.54 -6.34 -12.09
C SER A 74 11.37 -6.29 -13.37
N GLU A 75 10.79 -5.79 -14.45
CA GLU A 75 11.54 -5.65 -15.67
C GLU A 75 12.66 -4.66 -15.51
N ASP A 76 12.48 -3.68 -14.62
CA ASP A 76 13.51 -2.69 -14.37
C ASP A 76 14.51 -3.20 -13.35
N GLY A 77 14.42 -4.43 -12.92
CA GLY A 77 15.41 -5.00 -12.03
C GLY A 77 15.10 -4.92 -10.56
N VAL A 78 13.87 -4.55 -10.20
CA VAL A 78 13.50 -4.47 -8.78
C VAL A 78 12.52 -5.58 -8.48
N PRO A 79 12.89 -6.58 -7.70
CA PRO A 79 11.96 -7.66 -7.39
C PRO A 79 10.74 -7.11 -6.66
N THR A 80 9.56 -7.48 -7.10
CA THR A 80 8.34 -6.89 -6.58
C THR A 80 7.26 -7.94 -6.44
N SER A 81 6.57 -7.94 -5.30
CA SER A 81 5.43 -8.82 -5.09
C SER A 81 4.21 -7.96 -4.77
N VAL A 82 3.03 -8.55 -4.81
CA VAL A 82 1.80 -7.78 -4.61
C VAL A 82 0.85 -8.53 -3.71
N THR A 83 0.02 -7.80 -2.99
CA THR A 83 -1.03 -8.36 -2.16
C THR A 83 -2.21 -7.40 -2.15
N VAL A 84 -3.42 -7.95 -2.17
CA VAL A 84 -4.64 -7.16 -1.99
C VAL A 84 -5.34 -7.69 -0.76
N ARG A 85 -5.72 -6.81 0.13
CA ARG A 85 -6.42 -7.18 1.36
C ARG A 85 -7.73 -6.40 1.42
N GLN A 86 -8.65 -6.82 2.28
CA GLN A 86 -9.89 -6.11 2.47
C GLN A 86 -10.04 -5.78 3.93
N GLY A 87 -10.58 -4.63 4.24
CA GLY A 87 -10.81 -4.24 5.62
C GLY A 87 -10.52 -2.79 5.88
N ASP A 88 -10.15 -2.48 7.10
CA ASP A 88 -9.77 -1.15 7.49
C ASP A 88 -8.35 -0.90 6.98
N VAL A 89 -8.13 0.20 6.29
CA VAL A 89 -6.88 0.39 5.58
C VAL A 89 -5.67 0.34 6.50
N ALA A 90 -5.67 1.14 7.55
CA ALA A 90 -4.49 1.19 8.41
C ALA A 90 -4.27 -0.14 9.13
N GLU A 91 -5.35 -0.77 9.58
CA GLU A 91 -5.20 -2.04 10.28
C GLU A 91 -4.65 -3.11 9.36
N GLU A 92 -5.10 -3.13 8.12
CA GLU A 92 -4.63 -4.17 7.20
C GLU A 92 -3.19 -3.92 6.77
N ILE A 93 -2.77 -2.67 6.69
CA ILE A 93 -1.37 -2.39 6.39
C ILE A 93 -0.49 -2.90 7.52
N ILE A 94 -0.90 -2.66 8.76
CA ILE A 94 -0.12 -3.10 9.90
C ILE A 94 -0.09 -4.63 9.96
N ALA A 95 -1.22 -5.26 9.66
CA ALA A 95 -1.27 -6.71 9.66
C ALA A 95 -0.37 -7.31 8.58
N GLN A 96 -0.36 -6.70 7.41
CA GLN A 96 0.48 -7.19 6.34
C GLN A 96 1.96 -7.07 6.72
N ALA A 97 2.33 -5.99 7.34
CA ALA A 97 3.71 -5.79 7.72
C ALA A 97 4.15 -6.83 8.76
N ALA A 98 3.23 -7.28 9.58
CA ALA A 98 3.56 -8.28 10.58
C ALA A 98 3.60 -9.68 10.00
N GLU A 99 2.68 -9.98 9.07
CA GLU A 99 2.63 -11.32 8.53
C GLU A 99 3.76 -11.59 7.55
N ASP A 100 4.17 -10.59 6.83
CA ASP A 100 5.22 -10.75 5.84
C ASP A 100 6.21 -9.68 6.20
N PRO A 101 7.12 -9.94 7.08
CA PRO A 101 7.89 -8.88 7.72
C PRO A 101 8.58 -7.96 6.75
N CYS A 102 8.33 -6.70 6.92
CA CYS A 102 8.97 -5.65 6.17
C CYS A 102 9.76 -4.81 7.14
N ASP A 103 10.69 -4.02 6.61
CA ASP A 103 11.49 -3.19 7.51
C ASP A 103 11.35 -1.72 7.21
N LEU A 104 10.54 -1.36 6.24
CA LEU A 104 10.29 0.05 5.93
C LEU A 104 8.95 0.16 5.23
N ILE A 105 8.19 1.20 5.52
CA ILE A 105 6.97 1.52 4.77
C ILE A 105 7.25 2.80 4.01
N VAL A 106 6.94 2.84 2.71
CA VAL A 106 7.08 4.05 1.91
C VAL A 106 5.69 4.34 1.34
N MET A 107 5.13 5.47 1.67
CA MET A 107 3.78 5.80 1.21
C MET A 107 3.63 7.30 1.01
N CYS A 108 2.61 7.72 0.30
CA CYS A 108 2.33 9.11 0.11
C CYS A 108 1.35 9.61 1.13
N THR A 109 1.51 10.85 1.55
CA THR A 109 0.44 11.55 2.21
C THR A 109 -0.36 12.20 1.11
N HIS A 110 -1.67 12.46 1.33
CA HIS A 110 -2.39 13.14 0.30
C HIS A 110 -1.91 14.56 0.28
N GLY A 111 -1.93 15.18 -0.81
CA GLY A 111 -1.47 16.50 -0.92
C GLY A 111 -2.48 17.43 -0.37
N ARG A 112 -2.70 18.56 -0.96
CA ARG A 112 -3.56 19.45 -0.43
C ARG A 112 -4.94 19.12 -0.67
N SER A 113 -5.30 18.42 -1.65
CA SER A 113 -6.66 18.26 -1.97
C SER A 113 -7.27 16.99 -1.46
N GLY A 114 -6.54 16.08 -1.02
CA GLY A 114 -7.11 14.86 -0.50
C GLY A 114 -7.86 14.05 -1.50
N LEU A 115 -7.44 14.05 -2.73
CA LEU A 115 -8.18 13.36 -3.73
C LEU A 115 -7.90 11.90 -3.87
N GLY A 116 -7.12 11.28 -3.08
CA GLY A 116 -6.88 9.86 -3.20
C GLY A 116 -8.08 9.08 -2.71
N ARG A 117 -8.13 7.77 -3.00
CA ARG A 117 -9.20 6.97 -2.54
C ARG A 117 -9.19 6.83 -1.06
N TRP A 118 -8.05 6.93 -0.44
CA TRP A 118 -7.94 6.86 0.99
C TRP A 118 -7.66 8.27 1.49
N VAL A 119 -7.87 8.49 2.76
CA VAL A 119 -7.49 9.74 3.37
C VAL A 119 -6.14 9.49 3.95
N TYR A 120 -5.09 9.69 3.15
CA TYR A 120 -3.77 9.32 3.56
C TYR A 120 -3.29 10.05 4.81
N GLY A 121 -3.76 11.24 5.06
CA GLY A 121 -3.34 11.93 6.28
C GLY A 121 -3.71 11.17 7.53
N SER A 122 -4.94 10.66 7.61
CA SER A 122 -5.34 9.94 8.79
C SER A 122 -4.72 8.54 8.82
N ILE A 123 -4.53 7.91 7.65
CA ILE A 123 -3.91 6.61 7.62
C ILE A 123 -2.45 6.72 8.03
N ALA A 124 -1.72 7.71 7.53
CA ALA A 124 -0.34 7.91 7.91
C ALA A 124 -0.22 8.17 9.40
N ASP A 125 -1.14 8.95 9.96
CA ASP A 125 -1.12 9.25 11.38
C ASP A 125 -1.27 7.98 12.19
N ARG A 126 -2.19 7.11 11.79
CA ARG A 126 -2.38 5.86 12.52
C ARG A 126 -1.18 4.95 12.38
N LEU A 127 -0.55 4.90 11.19
CA LEU A 127 0.62 4.08 11.04
C LEU A 127 1.76 4.59 11.90
N LEU A 128 1.93 5.91 11.97
CA LEU A 128 2.99 6.45 12.79
C LEU A 128 2.77 6.18 14.27
N ARG A 129 1.50 6.07 14.68
CA ARG A 129 1.24 5.82 16.08
C ARG A 129 1.31 4.35 16.44
N TYR A 130 0.90 3.48 15.54
CA TYR A 130 0.72 2.10 15.91
C TYR A 130 1.62 1.10 15.22
N SER A 131 2.33 1.49 14.20
CA SER A 131 3.24 0.59 13.54
C SER A 131 4.64 0.80 14.06
N PRO A 132 5.39 -0.24 14.35
CA PRO A 132 6.74 -0.06 14.82
C PRO A 132 7.74 0.16 13.69
N LEU A 133 7.32 0.14 12.43
CA LEU A 133 8.27 0.23 11.35
C LEU A 133 8.62 1.65 11.02
N PRO A 134 9.85 1.90 10.59
CA PRO A 134 10.16 3.21 10.01
C PRO A 134 9.27 3.47 8.82
N THR A 135 8.88 4.70 8.64
CA THR A 135 7.97 5.06 7.56
C THR A 135 8.48 6.30 6.85
N LEU A 136 8.62 6.19 5.52
CA LEU A 136 8.98 7.34 4.72
C LEU A 136 7.71 7.88 4.10
N LEU A 137 7.36 9.12 4.43
CA LEU A 137 6.17 9.72 3.90
C LEU A 137 6.54 10.64 2.76
N VAL A 138 6.03 10.38 1.58
CA VAL A 138 6.28 11.19 0.42
C VAL A 138 5.10 12.12 0.28
N ARG A 139 5.40 13.42 0.17
CA ARG A 139 4.31 14.35 0.06
C ARG A 139 3.82 14.35 -1.37
N ALA A 140 2.65 13.87 -1.61
CA ALA A 140 2.10 13.82 -2.95
C ALA A 140 1.72 15.22 -3.40
N SER A 141 1.96 15.53 -4.64
CA SER A 141 1.57 16.82 -5.16
C SER A 141 0.85 16.61 -6.46
N LYS A 142 -0.13 17.47 -6.75
CA LYS A 142 -0.81 17.39 -7.93
C LYS A 142 -0.01 18.05 -8.91
N ALA A 143 0.53 17.54 -9.75
CA ALA A 143 1.38 18.19 -10.66
C ALA A 143 0.73 18.65 -11.86
#